data_985afedfa88efee32cc7cd584d4bcad4
#
_entry.id   985afedfa88efee32cc7cd584d4bcad4
#
_cell.length_a   1.000
_cell.length_b   1.000
_cell.length_c   1.000
_cell.angle_alpha   90.00
_cell.angle_beta   90.00
_cell.angle_gamma   90.00
#
_symmetry.space_group_name_H-M   'P 1'
#
loop_
_entity.id
_entity.type
_entity.pdbx_description
1 polymer ?
#
loop_
_entity_poly.entity_id
_entity_poly.type
_entity_poly.pdbx_seq_one_letter_code
_entity_poly.pdbx_strand_id
1 'polypeptide(L)'
;MLPEQAIEISKVRFDHAKECLRDAKLLLAGGSYRSAANRAYYAIFHAMRAVLALDGVDMKHHSGIISEFRKRYIKAGVKTPLQSELPGVGHSGVFLISLVFSMLSRLA
;
A
#
# COMPACT_ATOMS: atom_id res chain seq x y z
N MET A 1 -2.47 -15.43 14.83
CA MET A 1 -1.12 -15.26 14.24
C MET A 1 -0.17 -14.82 15.33
N LEU A 2 0.97 -15.48 15.48
CA LEU A 2 1.99 -15.07 16.45
C LEU A 2 2.67 -13.76 15.96
N PRO A 3 3.11 -12.88 16.89
CA PRO A 3 3.74 -11.61 16.48
C PRO A 3 4.95 -11.77 15.59
N GLU A 4 5.74 -12.80 15.81
CA GLU A 4 6.93 -13.08 15.01
C GLU A 4 6.55 -13.48 13.58
N GLN A 5 5.50 -14.27 13.42
CA GLN A 5 4.97 -14.64 12.11
C GLN A 5 4.39 -13.44 11.38
N ALA A 6 3.71 -12.55 12.10
CA ALA A 6 3.15 -11.32 11.54
C ALA A 6 4.26 -10.43 10.96
N ILE A 7 5.37 -10.27 11.69
CA ILE A 7 6.52 -9.48 11.24
C ILE A 7 7.13 -10.11 9.99
N GLU A 8 7.32 -11.43 10.00
CA GLU A 8 7.90 -12.15 8.86
C GLU A 8 7.04 -12.00 7.59
N ILE A 9 5.74 -12.21 7.72
CA ILE A 9 4.79 -12.06 6.62
C ILE A 9 4.79 -10.63 6.10
N SER A 10 4.79 -9.67 7.01
CA SER A 10 4.83 -8.25 6.66
C SER A 10 6.07 -7.91 5.83
N LYS A 11 7.25 -8.39 6.24
CA LYS A 11 8.50 -8.18 5.51
C LYS A 11 8.44 -8.74 4.09
N VAL A 12 7.96 -9.96 3.94
CA VAL A 12 7.85 -10.60 2.62
C VAL A 12 6.91 -9.79 1.71
N ARG A 13 5.80 -9.33 2.23
CA ARG A 13 4.83 -8.53 1.47
C ARG A 13 5.37 -7.16 1.11
N PHE A 14 6.12 -6.51 2.00
CA PHE A 14 6.78 -5.23 1.68
C PHE A 14 7.83 -5.39 0.61
N ASP A 15 8.63 -6.45 0.66
CA ASP A 15 9.63 -6.74 -0.37
C ASP A 15 8.96 -6.94 -1.72
N HIS A 16 7.85 -7.67 -1.75
CA HIS A 16 7.07 -7.87 -2.97
C HIS A 16 6.49 -6.55 -3.49
N ALA A 17 6.00 -5.70 -2.59
CA ALA A 17 5.50 -4.38 -2.96
C ALA A 17 6.59 -3.50 -3.60
N LYS A 18 7.78 -3.51 -3.03
CA LYS A 18 8.93 -2.77 -3.58
C LYS A 18 9.33 -3.27 -4.95
N GLU A 19 9.30 -4.58 -5.14
CA GLU A 19 9.59 -5.21 -6.43
C GLU A 19 8.58 -4.77 -7.49
N CYS A 20 7.30 -4.82 -7.17
CA CYS A 20 6.24 -4.35 -8.07
C CYS A 20 6.40 -2.86 -8.41
N LEU A 21 6.78 -2.04 -7.43
CA LEU A 21 7.01 -0.61 -7.64
C LEU A 21 8.19 -0.37 -8.58
N ARG A 22 9.28 -1.11 -8.41
CA ARG A 22 10.44 -1.04 -9.29
C ARG A 22 10.06 -1.39 -10.72
N ASP A 23 9.29 -2.47 -10.90
CA ASP A 23 8.81 -2.89 -12.21
C ASP A 23 7.91 -1.83 -12.84
N ALA A 24 7.03 -1.21 -12.04
CA ALA A 24 6.17 -0.15 -12.51
C ALA A 24 6.98 1.04 -13.06
N LYS A 25 8.03 1.44 -12.35
CA LYS A 25 8.91 2.54 -12.77
C LYS A 25 9.62 2.23 -14.08
N LEU A 26 10.13 1.02 -14.22
CA LEU A 26 10.80 0.57 -15.45
C LEU A 26 9.83 0.54 -16.64
N LEU A 27 8.63 0.02 -16.43
CA LEU A 27 7.61 -0.04 -17.48
C LEU A 27 7.14 1.35 -17.88
N LEU A 28 7.00 2.25 -16.93
CA LEU A 28 6.61 3.64 -17.19
C LEU A 28 7.68 4.34 -18.04
N ALA A 29 8.95 4.17 -17.69
CA ALA A 29 10.06 4.75 -18.44
C ALA A 29 10.13 4.21 -19.87
N GLY A 30 9.75 2.95 -20.07
CA GLY A 30 9.69 2.32 -21.39
C GLY A 30 8.43 2.59 -22.20
N GLY A 31 7.49 3.37 -21.67
CA GLY A 31 6.26 3.71 -22.36
C GLY A 31 5.15 2.66 -22.26
N SER A 32 5.34 1.62 -21.44
CA SER A 32 4.34 0.55 -21.26
C SER A 32 3.36 0.96 -20.15
N TYR A 33 2.52 1.92 -20.42
CA TYR A 33 1.70 2.60 -19.39
C TYR A 33 0.68 1.68 -18.74
N ARG A 34 0.02 0.83 -19.52
CA ARG A 34 -0.97 -0.11 -18.96
C ARG A 34 -0.33 -1.11 -18.02
N SER A 35 0.81 -1.66 -18.41
CA SER A 35 1.54 -2.61 -17.57
C SER A 35 2.12 -1.92 -16.33
N ALA A 36 2.59 -0.68 -16.49
CA ALA A 36 3.07 0.12 -15.36
C ALA A 36 1.96 0.35 -14.33
N ALA A 37 0.76 0.72 -14.78
CA ALA A 37 -0.39 0.92 -13.91
C ALA A 37 -0.77 -0.37 -13.16
N ASN A 38 -0.72 -1.50 -13.84
CA ASN A 38 -0.99 -2.81 -13.25
C ASN A 38 0.00 -3.12 -12.12
N ARG A 39 1.30 -2.92 -12.38
CA ARG A 39 2.33 -3.15 -11.37
C ARG A 39 2.22 -2.19 -10.20
N ALA A 40 1.90 -0.93 -10.46
CA ALA A 40 1.67 0.06 -9.41
C ALA A 40 0.50 -0.34 -8.50
N TYR A 41 -0.59 -0.80 -9.09
CA TYR A 41 -1.74 -1.32 -8.33
C TYR A 41 -1.32 -2.45 -7.39
N TYR A 42 -0.56 -3.42 -7.88
CA TYR A 42 -0.11 -4.53 -7.05
C TYR A 42 0.89 -4.10 -5.98
N ALA A 43 1.71 -3.10 -6.25
CA ALA A 43 2.59 -2.54 -5.23
C ALA A 43 1.78 -1.98 -4.05
N ILE A 44 0.75 -1.21 -4.34
CA ILE A 44 -0.14 -0.65 -3.32
C ILE A 44 -0.85 -1.77 -2.55
N PHE A 45 -1.38 -2.73 -3.26
CA PHE A 45 -2.12 -3.86 -2.68
C PHE A 45 -1.25 -4.66 -1.72
N HIS A 46 -0.04 -5.03 -2.12
CA HIS A 46 0.88 -5.77 -1.27
C HIS A 46 1.34 -4.96 -0.07
N ALA A 47 1.51 -3.65 -0.23
CA ALA A 47 1.86 -2.77 0.89
C ALA A 47 0.75 -2.71 1.94
N MET A 48 -0.52 -2.61 1.49
CA MET A 48 -1.67 -2.65 2.40
C MET A 48 -1.72 -3.99 3.15
N ARG A 49 -1.50 -5.09 2.46
CA ARG A 49 -1.47 -6.41 3.09
C ARG A 49 -0.33 -6.54 4.09
N ALA A 50 0.81 -5.92 3.81
CA ALA A 50 1.95 -5.93 4.73
C ALA A 50 1.61 -5.20 6.03
N VAL A 51 0.98 -4.03 5.92
CA VAL A 51 0.57 -3.24 7.08
C VAL A 51 -0.48 -4.00 7.91
N LEU A 52 -1.49 -4.57 7.25
CA LEU A 52 -2.53 -5.34 7.93
C LEU A 52 -1.97 -6.59 8.61
N ALA A 53 -0.94 -7.21 8.04
CA ALA A 53 -0.29 -8.37 8.66
C ALA A 53 0.32 -8.03 10.01
N LEU A 54 0.84 -6.81 10.18
CA LEU A 54 1.36 -6.35 11.49
C LEU A 54 0.26 -6.29 12.54
N ASP A 55 -0.99 -6.02 12.13
CA ASP A 55 -2.15 -6.04 13.00
C ASP A 55 -2.75 -7.45 13.17
N GLY A 56 -2.13 -8.47 12.62
CA GLY A 56 -2.61 -9.83 12.67
C GLY A 56 -3.74 -10.14 11.70
N VAL A 57 -3.96 -9.29 10.70
CA VAL A 57 -5.03 -9.46 9.71
C VAL A 57 -4.47 -10.10 8.44
N ASP A 58 -5.02 -11.25 8.09
CA ASP A 58 -4.67 -11.95 6.86
C ASP A 58 -5.94 -12.30 6.09
N MET A 59 -6.27 -11.47 5.11
CA MET A 59 -7.46 -11.61 4.27
C MET A 59 -7.07 -11.97 2.86
N LYS A 60 -7.91 -12.74 2.18
CA LYS A 60 -7.63 -13.26 0.83
C LYS A 60 -8.24 -12.44 -0.29
N HIS A 61 -9.29 -11.68 -0.01
CA HIS A 61 -10.03 -10.94 -1.04
C HIS A 61 -9.59 -9.48 -1.13
N HIS A 62 -9.34 -9.00 -2.34
CA HIS A 62 -8.90 -7.63 -2.60
C HIS A 62 -9.85 -6.58 -1.99
N SER A 63 -11.14 -6.74 -2.19
CA SER A 63 -12.14 -5.79 -1.67
C SER A 63 -12.12 -5.73 -0.15
N GLY A 64 -11.98 -6.89 0.50
CA GLY A 64 -11.89 -6.97 1.96
C GLY A 64 -10.66 -6.28 2.51
N ILE A 65 -9.52 -6.44 1.84
CA ILE A 65 -8.25 -5.84 2.23
C ILE A 65 -8.32 -4.32 2.14
N ILE A 66 -8.81 -3.79 1.03
CA ILE A 66 -8.97 -2.36 0.84
C ILE A 66 -9.92 -1.77 1.87
N SER A 67 -11.05 -2.42 2.09
CA SER A 67 -12.06 -1.99 3.06
C SER A 67 -11.49 -1.96 4.48
N GLU A 68 -10.79 -3.02 4.89
CA GLU A 68 -10.20 -3.12 6.23
C GLU A 68 -9.10 -2.09 6.43
N PHE A 69 -8.25 -1.86 5.42
CA PHE A 69 -7.20 -0.85 5.48
C PHE A 69 -7.79 0.55 5.65
N ARG A 70 -8.83 0.87 4.88
CA ARG A 70 -9.53 2.17 4.99
C ARG A 70 -10.12 2.35 6.37
N LYS A 71 -10.75 1.32 6.90
CA LYS A 71 -11.38 1.35 8.23
C LYS A 71 -10.35 1.63 9.33
N ARG A 72 -9.21 0.96 9.28
CA ARG A 72 -8.20 1.03 10.34
C ARG A 72 -7.34 2.29 10.28
N TYR A 73 -6.96 2.72 9.07
CA TYR A 73 -5.94 3.75 8.91
C TYR A 73 -6.45 5.07 8.34
N ILE A 74 -7.58 5.06 7.66
CA ILE A 74 -8.13 6.28 7.06
C ILE A 74 -9.30 6.80 7.87
N LYS A 75 -10.30 5.97 8.15
CA LYS A 75 -11.47 6.38 8.93
C LYS A 75 -11.16 6.61 10.40
N ALA A 76 -10.14 5.95 10.93
CA ALA A 76 -9.72 6.15 12.31
C ALA A 76 -8.96 7.48 12.52
N GLY A 77 -8.79 8.28 11.48
CA GLY A 77 -8.18 9.60 11.59
C GLY A 77 -6.66 9.61 11.66
N VAL A 78 -6.00 8.54 11.17
CA VAL A 78 -4.54 8.53 11.07
C VAL A 78 -4.14 9.57 10.03
N LYS A 79 -3.63 10.70 10.50
CA LYS A 79 -3.20 11.79 9.62
C LYS A 79 -1.75 11.60 9.23
N THR A 80 -1.48 11.70 7.94
CA THR A 80 -0.12 11.74 7.42
C THR A 80 0.25 13.17 7.07
N PRO A 81 1.54 13.50 6.96
CA PRO A 81 1.96 14.84 6.51
C PRO A 81 1.35 15.22 5.16
N LEU A 82 1.17 14.26 4.28
CA LEU A 82 0.56 14.47 2.97
C LEU A 82 -0.91 14.92 3.08
N GLN A 83 -1.61 14.42 4.08
CA GLN A 83 -3.03 14.74 4.29
C GLN A 83 -3.24 16.18 4.70
N SER A 84 -2.29 16.77 5.44
CA SER A 84 -2.35 18.18 5.82
C SER A 84 -1.96 19.11 4.69
N GLU A 85 -1.13 18.63 3.73
CA GLU A 85 -0.67 19.42 2.60
C GLU A 85 -1.64 19.44 1.42
N LEU A 86 -2.57 18.49 1.36
CA LEU A 86 -3.53 18.34 0.25
C LEU A 86 -4.97 18.35 0.78
N PRO A 87 -5.45 19.50 1.28
CA PRO A 87 -6.83 19.59 1.75
C PRO A 87 -7.80 19.38 0.60
N GLY A 88 -8.79 18.51 0.80
CA GLY A 88 -9.81 18.23 -0.21
C GLY A 88 -9.60 16.92 -0.99
N VAL A 89 -8.48 16.25 -0.81
CA VAL A 89 -8.21 14.95 -1.48
C VAL A 89 -8.61 13.77 -0.58
N GLY A 90 -9.21 14.03 0.56
CA GLY A 90 -9.36 13.10 1.67
C GLY A 90 -10.20 11.85 1.45
N HIS A 91 -10.88 11.68 0.32
CA HIS A 91 -11.78 10.55 0.13
C HIS A 91 -11.57 9.80 -1.18
N SER A 92 -10.57 10.16 -1.96
CA SER A 92 -10.31 9.51 -3.23
C SER A 92 -9.26 8.41 -3.10
N GLY A 93 -9.26 7.48 -4.04
CA GLY A 93 -8.21 6.46 -4.14
C GLY A 93 -6.82 7.06 -4.31
N VAL A 94 -6.72 8.30 -4.80
CA VAL A 94 -5.46 9.03 -4.92
C VAL A 94 -4.81 9.26 -3.57
N PHE A 95 -5.61 9.57 -2.54
CA PHE A 95 -5.10 9.77 -1.19
C PHE A 95 -4.49 8.46 -0.64
N LEU A 96 -5.18 7.36 -0.85
CA LEU A 96 -4.71 6.03 -0.42
C LEU A 96 -3.38 5.69 -1.12
N ILE A 97 -3.29 5.96 -2.40
CA ILE A 97 -2.09 5.75 -3.21
C ILE A 97 -0.93 6.57 -2.65
N SER A 98 -1.15 7.85 -2.38
CA SER A 98 -0.13 8.75 -1.83
C SER A 98 0.38 8.28 -0.47
N LEU A 99 -0.53 7.83 0.41
CA LEU A 99 -0.18 7.29 1.72
C LEU A 99 0.71 6.05 1.60
N VAL A 100 0.33 5.12 0.73
CA VAL A 100 1.08 3.89 0.53
C VAL A 100 2.44 4.17 -0.09
N PHE A 101 2.53 5.06 -1.08
CA PHE A 101 3.80 5.46 -1.67
C PHE A 101 4.72 6.13 -0.65
N SER A 102 4.18 6.97 0.21
CA SER A 102 4.95 7.59 1.29
C SER A 102 5.52 6.54 2.23
N MET A 103 4.72 5.55 2.60
CA MET A 103 5.16 4.45 3.45
C MET A 103 6.24 3.60 2.77
N LEU A 104 6.08 3.28 1.50
CA LEU A 104 7.07 2.52 0.73
C LEU A 104 8.40 3.27 0.61
N SER A 105 8.35 4.58 0.41
CA SER A 105 9.55 5.42 0.31
C SER A 105 10.35 5.42 1.60
N ARG A 106 9.70 5.38 2.74
CA ARG A 106 10.36 5.32 4.05
C ARG A 106 11.04 3.99 4.31
N LEU A 107 10.57 2.93 3.67
CA LEU A 107 11.08 1.58 3.85
C LEU A 107 12.15 1.20 2.81
N ALA A 108 12.34 2.04 1.83
CA ALA A 108 13.35 1.81 0.79
C ALA A 108 14.75 2.25 1.33
#